data_a03727dde7a5b3fa95e39ef2c3994d6d
#
_entry.id   a03727dde7a5b3fa95e39ef2c3994d6d
#
_cell.length_a   1.000
_cell.length_b   1.000
_cell.length_c   1.000
_cell.angle_alpha   90.00
_cell.angle_beta   90.00
_cell.angle_gamma   90.00
#
_symmetry.space_group_name_H-M   'P 1'
#
loop_
_entity.id
_entity.type
_entity.pdbx_description
1 polymer ?
#
loop_
_entity_poly.entity_id
_entity_poly.type
_entity_poly.pdbx_seq_one_letter_code
_entity_poly.pdbx_strand_id
1 'polypeptide(L)'
;MTASRPGKPKISSRNAAALDIAAFHKHTSEMRSKAAPPCLMAAPEGQRLNQSQASRITYTLESSLDSVNRVEQTAEELAKKAGVDEDEIFKITMAVREAAVNAVLHGNSYDPQKHITASFENTGRDLIIRISDQGVGLDPATLPDPLAPENLLRGSGRGIFLIRSFMDEVHFKLLNPGTELTLIKHIGVAQTGA
;
A
#
# COMPACT_ATOMS: atom_id res chain seq x y z
N MET A 1 -8.20 -50.01 35.72
CA MET A 1 -9.31 -49.41 34.91
C MET A 1 -8.64 -48.60 33.84
N THR A 2 -8.63 -49.13 32.63
CA THR A 2 -7.99 -48.66 31.44
C THR A 2 -8.94 -47.73 30.66
N ALA A 3 -8.52 -46.48 30.39
CA ALA A 3 -9.25 -45.57 29.54
C ALA A 3 -8.59 -45.43 28.17
N SER A 4 -9.34 -45.79 27.16
CA SER A 4 -9.05 -45.80 25.73
C SER A 4 -8.75 -44.41 25.14
N ARG A 5 -7.78 -44.34 24.23
CA ARG A 5 -7.55 -43.25 23.31
C ARG A 5 -8.49 -43.32 22.09
N PRO A 6 -9.07 -42.24 21.60
CA PRO A 6 -9.75 -42.24 20.30
C PRO A 6 -8.75 -41.94 19.15
N GLY A 7 -9.02 -42.61 18.03
CA GLY A 7 -8.18 -42.72 16.86
C GLY A 7 -8.24 -41.47 15.95
N LYS A 8 -7.16 -41.34 15.16
CA LYS A 8 -7.00 -40.37 14.07
C LYS A 8 -7.86 -40.71 12.85
N PRO A 9 -8.46 -39.76 12.16
CA PRO A 9 -9.10 -40.04 10.86
C PRO A 9 -8.05 -40.13 9.73
N LYS A 10 -8.24 -41.15 8.89
CA LYS A 10 -7.49 -41.42 7.67
C LYS A 10 -7.86 -40.41 6.57
N ILE A 11 -6.86 -39.80 5.98
CA ILE A 11 -7.00 -38.97 4.77
C ILE A 11 -7.00 -39.90 3.55
N SER A 12 -8.09 -39.92 2.81
CA SER A 12 -8.22 -40.62 1.53
C SER A 12 -7.72 -39.72 0.39
N SER A 13 -6.69 -40.19 -0.29
CA SER A 13 -6.20 -39.70 -1.57
C SER A 13 -7.11 -40.17 -2.70
N ARG A 14 -7.58 -39.26 -3.55
CA ARG A 14 -7.89 -39.47 -5.00
C ARG A 14 -8.62 -38.24 -5.53
N ASN A 15 -7.95 -37.46 -6.39
CA ASN A 15 -8.26 -37.36 -7.80
C ASN A 15 -7.28 -36.39 -8.49
N ALA A 16 -6.41 -36.99 -9.26
CA ALA A 16 -5.69 -36.34 -10.34
C ALA A 16 -6.62 -36.28 -11.55
N ALA A 17 -6.83 -35.13 -12.12
CA ALA A 17 -7.35 -34.96 -13.47
C ALA A 17 -6.37 -34.11 -14.24
N ALA A 18 -5.53 -34.80 -15.03
CA ALA A 18 -4.77 -34.21 -16.09
C ALA A 18 -5.74 -33.80 -17.20
N LEU A 19 -5.65 -32.58 -17.68
CA LEU A 19 -6.27 -32.15 -18.94
C LEU A 19 -5.19 -31.89 -19.97
N ASP A 20 -5.30 -32.72 -21.01
CA ASP A 20 -4.55 -32.78 -22.23
C ASP A 20 -4.56 -31.45 -23.00
N ILE A 21 -3.37 -30.94 -23.34
CA ILE A 21 -3.18 -29.87 -24.32
C ILE A 21 -2.52 -30.47 -25.54
N ALA A 22 -3.32 -31.03 -26.43
CA ALA A 22 -2.86 -31.34 -27.80
C ALA A 22 -4.08 -31.53 -28.70
N ALA A 23 -4.45 -30.51 -29.46
CA ALA A 23 -5.02 -30.59 -30.79
C ALA A 23 -5.68 -29.27 -31.22
N PHE A 24 -4.93 -28.42 -31.85
CA PHE A 24 -5.47 -27.56 -32.92
C PHE A 24 -4.34 -27.08 -33.84
N HIS A 25 -3.91 -28.01 -34.68
CA HIS A 25 -3.15 -27.68 -35.89
C HIS A 25 -3.92 -28.27 -37.11
N LYS A 26 -4.12 -27.41 -38.08
CA LYS A 26 -4.44 -27.62 -39.49
C LYS A 26 -5.82 -27.16 -39.95
N HIS A 27 -5.73 -26.16 -40.73
CA HIS A 27 -6.40 -25.88 -42.04
C HIS A 27 -6.51 -24.35 -42.14
N THR A 28 -6.09 -23.64 -43.14
CA THR A 28 -6.10 -23.87 -44.58
C THR A 28 -5.24 -22.81 -45.26
N SER A 29 -4.63 -23.24 -46.31
CA SER A 29 -3.92 -22.49 -47.33
C SER A 29 -4.86 -21.67 -48.25
N GLU A 30 -4.23 -20.69 -48.90
CA GLU A 30 -4.59 -20.05 -50.15
C GLU A 30 -5.78 -19.10 -50.23
N MET A 31 -5.44 -17.80 -50.33
CA MET A 31 -5.83 -17.06 -51.53
C MET A 31 -4.92 -15.83 -51.73
N ARG A 32 -4.14 -15.87 -52.79
CA ARG A 32 -3.44 -14.72 -53.36
C ARG A 32 -4.46 -13.78 -53.99
N SER A 33 -4.40 -12.50 -53.69
CA SER A 33 -4.81 -11.47 -54.61
C SER A 33 -3.92 -10.23 -54.49
N LYS A 34 -3.41 -9.84 -55.66
CA LYS A 34 -2.52 -8.72 -55.92
C LYS A 34 -3.28 -7.39 -55.75
N ALA A 35 -2.76 -6.48 -54.98
CA ALA A 35 -2.92 -5.04 -55.26
C ALA A 35 -1.73 -4.30 -54.64
N ALA A 36 -1.12 -3.42 -55.44
CA ALA A 36 0.06 -2.62 -55.10
C ALA A 36 -0.27 -1.46 -54.16
N PRO A 37 0.78 -0.80 -53.56
CA PRO A 37 0.63 0.04 -52.38
C PRO A 37 0.25 1.49 -52.74
N PRO A 38 -0.45 2.20 -51.88
CA PRO A 38 -0.38 3.66 -51.85
C PRO A 38 0.51 4.15 -50.72
N CYS A 39 1.46 4.93 -51.16
CA CYS A 39 2.02 6.11 -50.55
C CYS A 39 2.27 6.13 -49.02
N LEU A 40 3.54 6.06 -48.74
CA LEU A 40 4.21 6.43 -47.49
C LEU A 40 3.84 7.88 -47.11
N MET A 41 2.92 8.02 -46.16
CA MET A 41 2.82 9.25 -45.38
C MET A 41 3.35 8.95 -43.99
N ALA A 42 4.49 9.58 -43.69
CA ALA A 42 5.13 9.59 -42.39
C ALA A 42 4.12 10.07 -41.36
N ALA A 43 3.76 9.21 -40.41
CA ALA A 43 3.11 9.65 -39.20
C ALA A 43 4.12 10.41 -38.34
N PRO A 44 3.73 11.53 -37.71
CA PRO A 44 4.66 12.29 -36.87
C PRO A 44 5.06 11.44 -35.65
N GLU A 45 6.35 11.13 -35.58
CA GLU A 45 7.00 10.71 -34.36
C GLU A 45 6.84 11.82 -33.32
N GLY A 46 6.12 11.55 -32.26
CA GLY A 46 6.14 12.49 -31.14
C GLY A 46 4.87 12.51 -30.32
N GLN A 47 4.54 11.40 -29.69
CA GLN A 47 3.82 11.41 -28.42
C GLN A 47 3.99 10.03 -27.77
N ARG A 48 5.18 9.77 -27.24
CA ARG A 48 5.25 8.86 -26.11
C ARG A 48 4.62 9.61 -24.94
N LEU A 49 3.32 9.47 -24.81
CA LEU A 49 2.64 9.75 -23.55
C LEU A 49 3.22 8.75 -22.55
N ASN A 50 4.17 9.24 -21.76
CA ASN A 50 4.61 8.58 -20.56
C ASN A 50 3.38 8.61 -19.61
N GLN A 51 2.49 7.64 -19.78
CA GLN A 51 1.45 7.34 -18.80
C GLN A 51 2.17 6.71 -17.61
N SER A 52 2.70 7.55 -16.73
CA SER A 52 2.90 7.14 -15.33
C SER A 52 1.51 6.87 -14.80
N GLN A 53 1.09 5.60 -14.91
CA GLN A 53 -0.18 5.16 -14.35
C GLN A 53 -0.08 5.35 -12.84
N ALA A 54 -0.81 6.32 -12.32
CA ALA A 54 -1.04 6.46 -10.90
C ALA A 54 -1.60 5.12 -10.40
N SER A 55 -0.78 4.36 -9.69
CA SER A 55 -1.20 3.08 -9.12
C SER A 55 -1.72 3.33 -7.72
N ARG A 56 -2.99 3.00 -7.49
CA ARG A 56 -3.60 3.09 -6.17
C ARG A 56 -3.96 1.70 -5.66
N ILE A 57 -3.54 1.40 -4.43
CA ILE A 57 -3.86 0.17 -3.72
C ILE A 57 -4.62 0.57 -2.44
N THR A 58 -5.68 -0.14 -2.11
CA THR A 58 -6.44 0.10 -0.88
C THR A 58 -6.73 -1.23 -0.17
N TYR A 59 -6.53 -1.24 1.14
CA TYR A 59 -6.84 -2.36 2.03
C TYR A 59 -7.82 -1.91 3.11
N THR A 60 -8.74 -2.80 3.46
CA THR A 60 -9.50 -2.74 4.72
C THR A 60 -9.03 -3.92 5.54
N LEU A 61 -8.47 -3.66 6.71
CA LEU A 61 -7.77 -4.62 7.55
C LEU A 61 -8.35 -4.60 8.96
N GLU A 62 -8.26 -5.73 9.66
CA GLU A 62 -8.60 -5.82 11.06
C GLU A 62 -7.72 -4.91 11.93
N SER A 63 -8.20 -4.54 13.11
CA SER A 63 -7.47 -3.70 14.05
C SER A 63 -6.45 -4.52 14.83
N SER A 64 -5.33 -4.91 14.18
CA SER A 64 -4.30 -5.81 14.70
C SER A 64 -2.88 -5.36 14.36
N LEU A 65 -1.88 -5.91 15.08
CA LEU A 65 -0.47 -5.66 14.77
C LEU A 65 -0.03 -6.29 13.43
N ASP A 66 -0.66 -7.37 13.01
CA ASP A 66 -0.39 -7.98 11.70
C ASP A 66 -0.81 -7.03 10.58
N SER A 67 -1.90 -6.29 10.78
CA SER A 67 -2.33 -5.24 9.86
C SER A 67 -1.32 -4.09 9.79
N VAL A 68 -0.71 -3.71 10.92
CA VAL A 68 0.37 -2.71 10.96
C VAL A 68 1.56 -3.17 10.11
N ASN A 69 2.01 -4.42 10.29
CA ASN A 69 3.12 -4.98 9.54
C ASN A 69 2.84 -5.00 8.04
N ARG A 70 1.60 -5.34 7.66
CA ARG A 70 1.18 -5.35 6.25
C ARG A 70 1.17 -3.95 5.62
N VAL A 71 0.70 -2.96 6.37
CA VAL A 71 0.68 -1.55 5.92
C VAL A 71 2.10 -1.04 5.73
N GLU A 72 3.00 -1.30 6.68
CA GLU A 72 4.42 -0.95 6.62
C GLU A 72 5.10 -1.59 5.41
N GLN A 73 4.96 -2.91 5.23
CA GLN A 73 5.55 -3.63 4.10
C GLN A 73 5.07 -3.09 2.75
N THR A 74 3.77 -2.77 2.64
CA THR A 74 3.23 -2.21 1.39
C THR A 74 3.82 -0.84 1.08
N ALA A 75 4.04 0.00 2.10
CA ALA A 75 4.69 1.31 1.93
C ALA A 75 6.14 1.15 1.47
N GLU A 76 6.88 0.22 2.06
CA GLU A 76 8.26 -0.11 1.67
C GLU A 76 8.33 -0.55 0.20
N GLU A 77 7.49 -1.50 -0.20
CA GLU A 77 7.44 -1.99 -1.58
C GLU A 77 7.08 -0.88 -2.58
N LEU A 78 6.14 0.00 -2.21
CA LEU A 78 5.75 1.13 -3.04
C LEU A 78 6.91 2.12 -3.22
N ALA A 79 7.61 2.46 -2.13
CA ALA A 79 8.75 3.37 -2.15
C ALA A 79 9.92 2.80 -2.96
N LYS A 80 10.22 1.50 -2.81
CA LYS A 80 11.23 0.81 -3.63
C LYS A 80 10.88 0.84 -5.13
N LYS A 81 9.62 0.55 -5.47
CA LYS A 81 9.15 0.61 -6.87
C LYS A 81 9.18 2.02 -7.45
N ALA A 82 9.04 3.03 -6.61
CA ALA A 82 9.15 4.43 -6.99
C ALA A 82 10.60 4.92 -7.15
N GLY A 83 11.60 4.09 -6.81
CA GLY A 83 13.02 4.44 -6.91
C GLY A 83 13.49 5.39 -5.83
N VAL A 84 12.83 5.41 -4.68
CA VAL A 84 13.24 6.19 -3.50
C VAL A 84 14.51 5.58 -2.92
N ASP A 85 15.43 6.39 -2.41
CA ASP A 85 16.64 5.92 -1.76
C ASP A 85 16.37 5.23 -0.42
N GLU A 86 17.32 4.41 0.06
CA GLU A 86 17.12 3.57 1.25
C GLU A 86 16.89 4.37 2.53
N ASP A 87 17.53 5.52 2.69
CA ASP A 87 17.37 6.36 3.88
C ASP A 87 15.96 6.98 3.93
N GLU A 88 15.45 7.41 2.78
CA GLU A 88 14.09 7.92 2.69
C GLU A 88 13.04 6.81 2.79
N ILE A 89 13.30 5.60 2.25
CA ILE A 89 12.45 4.41 2.46
C ILE A 89 12.32 4.12 3.95
N PHE A 90 13.43 4.13 4.69
CA PHE A 90 13.39 3.93 6.15
C PHE A 90 12.52 4.97 6.85
N LYS A 91 12.64 6.25 6.51
CA LYS A 91 11.82 7.32 7.09
C LYS A 91 10.33 7.13 6.78
N ILE A 92 10.02 6.83 5.51
CA ILE A 92 8.63 6.56 5.07
C ILE A 92 8.04 5.38 5.84
N THR A 93 8.75 4.25 5.92
CA THR A 93 8.26 3.05 6.59
C THR A 93 8.04 3.27 8.07
N MET A 94 8.95 3.97 8.75
CA MET A 94 8.80 4.33 10.16
C MET A 94 7.59 5.24 10.40
N ALA A 95 7.40 6.26 9.56
CA ALA A 95 6.24 7.15 9.67
C ALA A 95 4.91 6.41 9.44
N VAL A 96 4.87 5.54 8.44
CA VAL A 96 3.70 4.74 8.11
C VAL A 96 3.38 3.72 9.20
N ARG A 97 4.41 3.05 9.74
CA ARG A 97 4.25 2.15 10.88
C ARG A 97 3.64 2.86 12.07
N GLU A 98 4.18 4.02 12.43
CA GLU A 98 3.68 4.82 13.56
C GLU A 98 2.23 5.28 13.32
N ALA A 99 1.90 5.71 12.11
CA ALA A 99 0.53 6.08 11.76
C ALA A 99 -0.45 4.89 11.86
N ALA A 100 -0.03 3.70 11.43
CA ALA A 100 -0.84 2.49 11.54
C ALA A 100 -1.00 2.02 12.99
N VAL A 101 0.06 2.12 13.82
CA VAL A 101 -0.02 1.86 15.26
C VAL A 101 -1.00 2.81 15.92
N ASN A 102 -0.95 4.10 15.58
CA ASN A 102 -1.88 5.10 16.11
C ASN A 102 -3.33 4.76 15.77
N ALA A 103 -3.61 4.33 14.55
CA ALA A 103 -4.94 3.93 14.11
C ALA A 103 -5.45 2.68 14.85
N VAL A 104 -4.60 1.65 15.01
CA VAL A 104 -4.96 0.39 15.68
C VAL A 104 -5.10 0.57 17.18
N LEU A 105 -4.09 1.20 17.83
CA LEU A 105 -4.01 1.31 19.29
C LEU A 105 -4.85 2.45 19.83
N HIS A 106 -4.67 3.65 19.31
CA HIS A 106 -5.29 4.86 19.84
C HIS A 106 -6.64 5.15 19.18
N GLY A 107 -6.78 4.92 17.87
CA GLY A 107 -8.04 5.06 17.17
C GLY A 107 -9.02 3.95 17.56
N ASN A 108 -8.72 2.74 17.21
CA ASN A 108 -9.61 1.59 17.36
C ASN A 108 -9.53 0.88 18.72
N SER A 109 -8.48 1.15 19.54
CA SER A 109 -8.26 0.49 20.84
C SER A 109 -8.19 -1.04 20.75
N TYR A 110 -7.61 -1.58 19.68
CA TYR A 110 -7.57 -3.02 19.35
C TYR A 110 -8.94 -3.69 19.27
N ASP A 111 -10.02 -2.94 19.04
CA ASP A 111 -11.35 -3.48 18.94
C ASP A 111 -11.47 -4.39 17.69
N PRO A 112 -11.75 -5.71 17.85
CA PRO A 112 -11.83 -6.63 16.72
C PRO A 112 -13.02 -6.37 15.79
N GLN A 113 -13.99 -5.56 16.22
CA GLN A 113 -15.14 -5.16 15.40
C GLN A 113 -14.82 -3.95 14.51
N LYS A 114 -13.67 -3.28 14.75
CA LYS A 114 -13.25 -2.12 14.00
C LYS A 114 -12.16 -2.50 13.00
N HIS A 115 -12.08 -1.70 11.94
CA HIS A 115 -11.13 -1.89 10.86
C HIS A 115 -10.30 -0.62 10.69
N ILE A 116 -9.10 -0.79 10.17
CA ILE A 116 -8.33 0.30 9.59
C ILE A 116 -8.43 0.23 8.07
N THR A 117 -8.47 1.38 7.41
CA THR A 117 -8.35 1.44 5.95
C THR A 117 -7.03 2.11 5.60
N ALA A 118 -6.22 1.45 4.79
CA ALA A 118 -4.96 1.99 4.30
C ALA A 118 -4.98 2.07 2.77
N SER A 119 -4.70 3.25 2.23
CA SER A 119 -4.58 3.45 0.79
C SER A 119 -3.23 4.04 0.43
N PHE A 120 -2.66 3.56 -0.67
CA PHE A 120 -1.33 3.88 -1.18
C PHE A 120 -1.46 4.33 -2.62
N GLU A 121 -0.84 5.45 -2.95
CA GLU A 121 -0.90 6.02 -4.28
C GLU A 121 0.48 6.55 -4.67
N ASN A 122 0.95 6.18 -5.85
CA ASN A 122 2.13 6.76 -6.46
C ASN A 122 1.69 7.58 -7.67
N THR A 123 1.87 8.89 -7.59
CA THR A 123 1.52 9.82 -8.66
C THR A 123 2.67 10.05 -9.66
N GLY A 124 3.83 9.47 -9.39
CA GLY A 124 5.08 9.75 -10.12
C GLY A 124 5.83 10.99 -9.61
N ARG A 125 5.19 11.82 -8.78
CA ARG A 125 5.80 12.95 -8.08
C ARG A 125 5.73 12.80 -6.56
N ASP A 126 4.69 12.15 -6.09
CA ASP A 126 4.39 11.99 -4.67
C ASP A 126 4.00 10.55 -4.37
N LEU A 127 4.45 10.07 -3.22
CA LEU A 127 3.86 8.92 -2.56
C LEU A 127 2.85 9.45 -1.55
N ILE A 128 1.60 9.06 -1.72
CA ILE A 128 0.50 9.47 -0.86
C ILE A 128 -0.05 8.24 -0.14
N ILE A 129 0.05 8.25 1.18
CA ILE A 129 -0.42 7.15 2.02
C ILE A 129 -1.50 7.71 2.95
N ARG A 130 -2.69 7.09 2.94
CA ARG A 130 -3.79 7.46 3.83
C ARG A 130 -4.13 6.30 4.72
N ILE A 131 -4.22 6.55 6.01
CA ILE A 131 -4.58 5.56 7.01
C ILE A 131 -5.74 6.13 7.80
N SER A 132 -6.85 5.39 7.87
CA SER A 132 -8.03 5.79 8.64
C SER A 132 -8.44 4.71 9.62
N ASP A 133 -8.95 5.15 10.78
CA ASP A 133 -9.53 4.35 11.84
C ASP A 133 -11.03 4.61 12.00
N GLN A 134 -11.66 3.86 12.89
CA GLN A 134 -13.07 3.97 13.28
C GLN A 134 -13.23 4.33 14.77
N GLY A 135 -12.26 5.08 15.30
CA GLY A 135 -12.25 5.53 16.70
C GLY A 135 -13.15 6.72 16.97
N VAL A 136 -12.87 7.38 18.08
CA VAL A 136 -13.60 8.60 18.48
C VAL A 136 -13.17 9.84 17.71
N GLY A 137 -12.10 9.72 16.91
CA GLY A 137 -11.48 10.83 16.21
C GLY A 137 -10.39 11.51 17.05
N LEU A 138 -9.40 12.06 16.36
CA LEU A 138 -8.29 12.81 16.95
C LEU A 138 -8.29 14.23 16.41
N ASP A 139 -8.40 15.20 17.31
CA ASP A 139 -8.13 16.59 16.97
C ASP A 139 -6.64 16.89 17.21
N PRO A 140 -5.86 17.12 16.15
CA PRO A 140 -4.42 17.37 16.28
C PRO A 140 -4.10 18.67 17.06
N ALA A 141 -5.05 19.60 17.18
CA ALA A 141 -4.88 20.83 17.96
C ALA A 141 -4.87 20.55 19.47
N THR A 142 -5.40 19.42 19.90
CA THR A 142 -5.42 19.02 21.32
C THR A 142 -4.19 18.23 21.75
N LEU A 143 -3.30 17.88 20.79
CA LEU A 143 -2.09 17.14 21.11
C LEU A 143 -1.09 18.02 21.86
N PRO A 144 -0.52 17.54 22.97
CA PRO A 144 0.52 18.28 23.67
C PRO A 144 1.76 18.42 22.80
N ASP A 145 2.45 19.56 22.91
CA ASP A 145 3.75 19.74 22.26
C ASP A 145 4.76 18.72 22.81
N PRO A 146 5.28 17.79 22.01
CA PRO A 146 6.23 16.77 22.48
C PRO A 146 7.59 17.34 22.87
N LEU A 147 7.91 18.57 22.45
CA LEU A 147 9.17 19.27 22.75
C LEU A 147 9.06 20.16 24.00
N ALA A 148 7.86 20.34 24.53
CA ALA A 148 7.69 21.08 25.78
C ALA A 148 8.39 20.35 26.94
N PRO A 149 9.11 21.07 27.84
CA PRO A 149 9.89 20.45 28.92
C PRO A 149 9.11 19.48 29.79
N GLU A 150 7.83 19.75 30.05
CA GLU A 150 6.91 18.92 30.82
C GLU A 150 6.53 17.61 30.09
N ASN A 151 6.71 17.54 28.77
CA ASN A 151 6.38 16.39 27.93
C ASN A 151 7.60 15.55 27.53
N LEU A 152 8.82 16.02 27.81
CA LEU A 152 10.06 15.32 27.41
C LEU A 152 10.19 13.92 28.01
N LEU A 153 9.62 13.68 29.19
CA LEU A 153 9.65 12.38 29.87
C LEU A 153 8.44 11.50 29.55
N ARG A 154 7.44 12.02 28.84
CA ARG A 154 6.26 11.25 28.44
C ARG A 154 6.59 10.40 27.23
N GLY A 155 6.37 9.08 27.34
CA GLY A 155 6.57 8.14 26.22
C GLY A 155 5.51 8.26 25.10
N SER A 156 4.37 8.89 25.40
CA SER A 156 3.26 9.09 24.47
C SER A 156 3.32 10.46 23.79
N GLY A 157 2.83 10.56 22.56
CA GLY A 157 2.74 11.81 21.79
C GLY A 157 3.92 12.10 20.86
N ARG A 158 4.98 11.30 20.93
CA ARG A 158 6.15 11.44 20.04
C ARG A 158 5.90 10.91 18.63
N GLY A 159 4.93 10.01 18.45
CA GLY A 159 4.64 9.40 17.18
C GLY A 159 4.26 10.40 16.10
N ILE A 160 3.36 11.33 16.41
CA ILE A 160 2.96 12.37 15.46
C ILE A 160 4.12 13.31 15.12
N PHE A 161 4.99 13.60 16.08
CA PHE A 161 6.20 14.40 15.84
C PHE A 161 7.16 13.66 14.88
N LEU A 162 7.38 12.36 15.11
CA LEU A 162 8.20 11.52 14.23
C LEU A 162 7.61 11.48 12.81
N ILE A 163 6.30 11.27 12.68
CA ILE A 163 5.62 11.30 11.38
C ILE A 163 5.87 12.62 10.66
N ARG A 164 5.68 13.75 11.34
CA ARG A 164 5.91 15.09 10.79
C ARG A 164 7.39 15.37 10.44
N SER A 165 8.33 14.71 11.13
CA SER A 165 9.76 14.88 10.87
C SER A 165 10.24 14.10 9.65
N PHE A 166 9.53 13.04 9.27
CA PHE A 166 9.92 12.13 8.20
C PHE A 166 9.16 12.34 6.90
N MET A 167 7.95 12.89 6.97
CA MET A 167 7.12 13.15 5.80
C MET A 167 7.14 14.63 5.45
N ASP A 168 6.96 14.93 4.17
CA ASP A 168 6.98 16.32 3.70
C ASP A 168 5.67 17.04 4.03
N GLU A 169 4.53 16.31 3.96
CA GLU A 169 3.23 16.83 4.39
C GLU A 169 2.48 15.80 5.22
N VAL A 170 1.77 16.28 6.25
CA VAL A 170 0.94 15.46 7.14
C VAL A 170 -0.38 16.16 7.40
N HIS A 171 -1.48 15.57 6.96
CA HIS A 171 -2.81 16.13 7.10
C HIS A 171 -3.70 15.22 7.92
N PHE A 172 -4.47 15.83 8.82
CA PHE A 172 -5.47 15.14 9.63
C PHE A 172 -6.87 15.55 9.17
N LYS A 173 -7.72 14.55 9.02
CA LYS A 173 -9.13 14.75 8.72
C LYS A 173 -9.97 14.00 9.72
N LEU A 174 -10.81 14.72 10.46
CA LEU A 174 -11.78 14.11 11.34
C LEU A 174 -12.86 13.43 10.49
N LEU A 175 -13.14 12.17 10.81
CA LEU A 175 -14.22 11.38 10.23
C LEU A 175 -15.35 11.22 11.25
N ASN A 176 -16.45 10.64 10.84
CA ASN A 176 -17.54 10.30 11.74
C ASN A 176 -18.02 8.86 11.47
N PRO A 177 -17.50 7.87 12.21
CA PRO A 177 -16.47 7.95 13.27
C PRO A 177 -15.03 7.93 12.71
N GLY A 178 -14.04 8.32 13.54
CA GLY A 178 -12.62 8.09 13.33
C GLY A 178 -11.81 9.28 12.86
N THR A 179 -10.59 8.98 12.45
CA THR A 179 -9.60 9.93 11.88
C THR A 179 -9.00 9.35 10.61
N GLU A 180 -8.76 10.20 9.62
CA GLU A 180 -7.90 9.87 8.49
C GLU A 180 -6.62 10.70 8.58
N LEU A 181 -5.48 10.01 8.55
CA LEU A 181 -4.17 10.61 8.46
C LEU A 181 -3.63 10.43 7.04
N THR A 182 -3.32 11.53 6.37
CA THR A 182 -2.68 11.55 5.05
C THR A 182 -1.23 11.93 5.20
N LEU A 183 -0.35 11.08 4.70
CA LEU A 183 1.10 11.22 4.66
C LEU A 183 1.53 11.42 3.21
N ILE A 184 2.30 12.47 2.92
CA ILE A 184 2.79 12.76 1.57
C ILE A 184 4.31 12.86 1.63
N LYS A 185 4.96 12.12 0.71
CA LYS A 185 6.38 12.21 0.46
C LYS A 185 6.62 12.62 -0.98
N HIS A 186 7.31 13.73 -1.18
CA HIS A 186 7.69 14.19 -2.51
C HIS A 186 8.84 13.34 -3.05
N ILE A 187 8.57 12.58 -4.10
CA ILE A 187 9.56 11.81 -4.81
C ILE A 187 9.92 12.59 -6.07
N GLY A 188 10.94 13.43 -5.98
CA GLY A 188 11.41 14.19 -7.15
C GLY A 188 11.66 13.25 -8.32
N VAL A 189 11.31 13.68 -9.53
CA VAL A 189 11.88 13.10 -10.75
C VAL A 189 13.38 13.15 -10.58
N ALA A 190 14.05 11.99 -10.51
CA ALA A 190 15.49 11.94 -10.53
C ALA A 190 15.96 12.88 -11.65
N GLN A 191 16.60 14.00 -11.28
CA GLN A 191 17.25 14.84 -12.25
C GLN A 191 18.34 13.96 -12.86
N THR A 192 18.05 13.40 -14.03
CA THR A 192 19.09 12.86 -14.90
C THR A 192 20.03 14.03 -15.14
N GLY A 193 21.13 14.02 -14.38
CA GLY A 193 22.21 14.99 -14.52
C GLY A 193 22.68 15.01 -15.97
N ALA A 194 22.73 16.19 -16.50
CA ALA A 194 23.34 16.50 -17.78
C ALA A 194 24.86 16.34 -17.70
#